data_aaf9bc389283f6ea45a418f04a9a28b4
#
_entry.id   aaf9bc389283f6ea45a418f04a9a28b4
#
_cell.length_a   1.000
_cell.length_b   1.000
_cell.length_c   1.000
_cell.angle_alpha   90.00
_cell.angle_beta   90.00
_cell.angle_gamma   90.00
#
_symmetry.space_group_name_H-M   'P 1'
#
loop_
_entity.id
_entity.type
_entity.pdbx_description
1 polymer ?
#
loop_
_entity_poly.entity_id
_entity_poly.type
_entity_poly.pdbx_seq_one_letter_code
_entity_poly.pdbx_strand_id
1 'polypeptide(L)'
;MQRVSDPSSGARYAHPFSAAYWRAAAAEARDLRKLVFAALMIALCIALGYLPAVTLPYGGRVTWGFLARALCGYVCGPVLGVLFGFAEDILSFFLTGGGGYPFFFGYTLTTMIGVLIYALFLYRADLTVRRVFLAKLLTNIENVTLGALWMSILSGKAYLVTASASAIKNLVMLPVQTAILCALLAALSPYLKQSGLIPGGSATRLRL
;
A
#
# COMPACT_ATOMS: atom_id res chain seq x y z
N MET A 1 -40.11 -5.78 -18.80
CA MET A 1 -38.78 -6.27 -18.44
C MET A 1 -37.88 -5.07 -18.22
N GLN A 2 -37.81 -4.55 -16.98
CA GLN A 2 -36.90 -3.46 -16.61
C GLN A 2 -35.51 -4.04 -16.49
N ARG A 3 -34.58 -3.57 -17.33
CA ARG A 3 -33.15 -3.83 -17.11
C ARG A 3 -32.76 -3.19 -15.78
N VAL A 4 -32.50 -4.01 -14.77
CA VAL A 4 -31.82 -3.59 -13.56
C VAL A 4 -30.47 -3.07 -14.02
N SER A 5 -30.30 -1.77 -13.98
CA SER A 5 -29.01 -1.10 -14.26
C SER A 5 -28.00 -1.57 -13.22
N ASP A 6 -27.03 -2.35 -13.67
CA ASP A 6 -25.91 -2.84 -12.88
C ASP A 6 -25.14 -1.63 -12.31
N PRO A 7 -25.10 -1.41 -10.99
CA PRO A 7 -24.42 -0.26 -10.40
C PRO A 7 -22.89 -0.28 -10.59
N SER A 8 -22.34 -1.36 -11.17
CA SER A 8 -20.90 -1.52 -11.38
C SER A 8 -20.36 -0.86 -12.66
N SER A 9 -21.23 -0.44 -13.61
CA SER A 9 -20.81 -0.07 -14.97
C SER A 9 -20.49 1.41 -15.21
N GLY A 10 -20.68 2.32 -14.24
CA GLY A 10 -20.71 3.75 -14.57
C GLY A 10 -19.77 4.71 -13.84
N ALA A 11 -19.25 4.37 -12.69
CA ALA A 11 -18.50 5.34 -11.90
C ALA A 11 -16.98 5.24 -12.10
N ARG A 12 -16.50 5.64 -13.27
CA ARG A 12 -15.06 5.68 -13.57
C ARG A 12 -14.24 6.57 -12.64
N TYR A 13 -14.85 7.56 -11.99
CA TYR A 13 -14.15 8.57 -11.19
C TYR A 13 -15.03 9.14 -10.07
N ALA A 14 -15.47 8.31 -9.13
CA ALA A 14 -15.92 8.90 -7.87
C ALA A 14 -14.67 9.50 -7.19
N HIS A 15 -14.65 10.83 -7.07
CA HIS A 15 -13.55 11.54 -6.41
C HIS A 15 -13.36 10.96 -4.99
N PRO A 16 -12.13 10.78 -4.48
CA PRO A 16 -11.89 10.23 -3.13
C PRO A 16 -12.64 10.94 -2.01
N PHE A 17 -13.04 12.20 -2.25
CA PHE A 17 -13.85 13.00 -1.31
C PHE A 17 -15.37 12.80 -1.45
N SER A 18 -15.85 11.93 -2.36
CA SER A 18 -17.30 11.68 -2.51
C SER A 18 -17.76 10.54 -1.61
N ALA A 19 -18.94 10.70 -0.97
CA ALA A 19 -19.55 9.63 -0.17
C ALA A 19 -19.85 8.37 -1.00
N ALA A 20 -20.07 8.51 -2.32
CA ALA A 20 -20.27 7.40 -3.24
C ALA A 20 -19.01 6.52 -3.38
N TYR A 21 -17.82 7.13 -3.40
CA TYR A 21 -16.54 6.41 -3.41
C TYR A 21 -16.38 5.51 -2.19
N TRP A 22 -16.62 6.04 -0.99
CA TRP A 22 -16.49 5.28 0.26
C TRP A 22 -17.56 4.19 0.41
N ARG A 23 -18.81 4.46 -0.02
CA ARG A 23 -19.86 3.45 -0.03
C ARG A 23 -19.54 2.29 -0.98
N ALA A 24 -19.03 2.60 -2.18
CA ALA A 24 -18.58 1.58 -3.11
C ALA A 24 -17.41 0.75 -2.55
N ALA A 25 -16.42 1.41 -1.95
CA ALA A 25 -15.29 0.74 -1.31
C ALA A 25 -15.72 -0.15 -0.12
N ALA A 26 -16.71 0.30 0.68
CA ALA A 26 -17.26 -0.51 1.78
C ALA A 26 -18.08 -1.72 1.28
N ALA A 27 -18.82 -1.57 0.18
CA ALA A 27 -19.53 -2.67 -0.43
C ALA A 27 -18.57 -3.73 -0.99
N GLU A 28 -17.50 -3.29 -1.65
CA GLU A 28 -16.46 -4.18 -2.19
C GLU A 28 -15.60 -4.86 -1.12
N ALA A 29 -15.52 -4.29 0.08
CA ALA A 29 -14.82 -4.92 1.20
C ALA A 29 -15.48 -6.23 1.67
N ARG A 30 -16.72 -6.49 1.25
CA ARG A 30 -17.45 -7.75 1.52
C ARG A 30 -17.32 -8.78 0.39
N ASP A 31 -16.66 -8.42 -0.71
CA ASP A 31 -16.46 -9.34 -1.82
C ASP A 31 -15.43 -10.40 -1.42
N LEU A 32 -15.86 -11.67 -1.44
CA LEU A 32 -15.02 -12.82 -1.08
C LEU A 32 -13.74 -12.89 -1.91
N ARG A 33 -13.78 -12.53 -3.19
CA ARG A 33 -12.61 -12.53 -4.07
C ARG A 33 -11.56 -11.53 -3.59
N LYS A 34 -11.99 -10.35 -3.18
CA LYS A 34 -11.10 -9.30 -2.65
C LYS A 34 -10.57 -9.65 -1.26
N LEU A 35 -11.39 -10.30 -0.42
CA LEU A 35 -10.95 -10.81 0.88
C LEU A 35 -9.87 -11.89 0.73
N VAL A 36 -10.06 -12.84 -0.17
CA VAL A 36 -9.05 -13.86 -0.48
C VAL A 36 -7.78 -13.22 -1.04
N PHE A 37 -7.92 -12.25 -1.94
CA PHE A 37 -6.77 -11.50 -2.46
C PHE A 37 -6.01 -10.76 -1.35
N ALA A 38 -6.71 -10.08 -0.44
CA ALA A 38 -6.10 -9.41 0.71
C ALA A 38 -5.35 -10.42 1.61
N ALA A 39 -5.93 -11.58 1.90
CA ALA A 39 -5.27 -12.64 2.66
C ALA A 39 -3.98 -13.14 1.98
N LEU A 40 -4.01 -13.35 0.65
CA LEU A 40 -2.83 -13.70 -0.13
C LEU A 40 -1.76 -12.59 -0.08
N MET A 41 -2.16 -11.32 -0.10
CA MET A 41 -1.22 -10.21 0.03
C MET A 41 -0.61 -10.13 1.43
N ILE A 42 -1.34 -10.48 2.50
CA ILE A 42 -0.76 -10.62 3.86
C ILE A 42 0.32 -11.71 3.84
N ALA A 43 0.00 -12.89 3.33
CA ALA A 43 0.96 -13.98 3.23
C ALA A 43 2.20 -13.58 2.41
N LEU A 44 2.00 -12.85 1.32
CA LEU A 44 3.10 -12.32 0.49
C LEU A 44 3.95 -11.29 1.27
N CYS A 45 3.33 -10.37 2.04
CA CYS A 45 4.07 -9.43 2.89
C CYS A 45 4.96 -10.16 3.88
N ILE A 46 4.42 -11.18 4.55
CA ILE A 46 5.16 -12.00 5.52
C ILE A 46 6.31 -12.72 4.83
N ALA A 47 6.05 -13.37 3.69
CA ALA A 47 7.08 -14.05 2.91
C ALA A 47 8.20 -13.09 2.46
N LEU A 48 7.83 -11.89 1.98
CA LEU A 48 8.78 -10.84 1.62
C LEU A 48 9.56 -10.30 2.83
N GLY A 49 8.99 -10.41 4.03
CA GLY A 49 9.66 -10.04 5.29
C GLY A 49 10.84 -10.94 5.64
N TYR A 50 10.84 -12.20 5.18
CA TYR A 50 11.97 -13.14 5.35
C TYR A 50 13.08 -12.92 4.32
N LEU A 51 12.82 -12.17 3.25
CA LEU A 51 13.88 -11.82 2.31
C LEU A 51 14.89 -10.86 2.96
N PRO A 52 16.18 -10.97 2.60
CA PRO A 52 17.18 -10.06 3.13
C PRO A 52 16.81 -8.62 2.77
N ALA A 53 16.69 -7.78 3.79
CA ALA A 53 16.48 -6.36 3.59
C ALA A 53 17.74 -5.75 2.98
N VAL A 54 17.57 -4.84 2.03
CA VAL A 54 18.69 -4.06 1.51
C VAL A 54 19.10 -3.08 2.62
N THR A 55 20.27 -3.31 3.20
CA THR A 55 20.86 -2.42 4.20
C THR A 55 21.69 -1.37 3.52
N LEU A 56 21.41 -0.10 3.82
CA LEU A 56 22.18 1.02 3.32
C LEU A 56 23.30 1.39 4.31
N PRO A 57 24.41 2.01 3.85
CA PRO A 57 25.56 2.36 4.69
C PRO A 57 25.23 3.17 5.95
N TYR A 58 24.13 3.90 5.93
CA TYR A 58 23.66 4.76 7.03
C TYR A 58 22.66 4.06 7.97
N GLY A 59 22.57 2.71 7.96
CA GLY A 59 21.71 1.93 8.87
C GLY A 59 20.23 1.84 8.45
N GLY A 60 19.87 2.35 7.29
CA GLY A 60 18.50 2.23 6.75
C GLY A 60 18.26 0.84 6.19
N ARG A 61 17.16 0.18 6.61
CA ARG A 61 16.70 -1.10 6.03
C ARG A 61 15.55 -0.85 5.06
N VAL A 62 15.66 -1.39 3.85
CA VAL A 62 14.58 -1.36 2.85
C VAL A 62 13.99 -2.75 2.76
N THR A 63 12.71 -2.87 3.07
CA THR A 63 11.93 -4.12 2.98
C THR A 63 11.09 -4.13 1.72
N TRP A 64 10.74 -5.32 1.22
CA TRP A 64 9.98 -5.50 -0.02
C TRP A 64 8.47 -5.44 0.16
N GLY A 65 7.98 -5.41 1.39
CA GLY A 65 6.55 -5.44 1.72
C GLY A 65 5.72 -4.30 1.09
N PHE A 66 6.34 -3.18 0.72
CA PHE A 66 5.65 -2.07 0.04
C PHE A 66 4.98 -2.51 -1.28
N LEU A 67 5.50 -3.54 -1.96
CA LEU A 67 4.94 -4.05 -3.21
C LEU A 67 3.56 -4.68 -2.99
N ALA A 68 3.44 -5.56 -2.01
CA ALA A 68 2.17 -6.22 -1.68
C ALA A 68 1.16 -5.23 -1.08
N ARG A 69 1.62 -4.28 -0.25
CA ARG A 69 0.79 -3.19 0.29
C ARG A 69 0.21 -2.30 -0.80
N ALA A 70 1.01 -1.92 -1.79
CA ALA A 70 0.56 -1.12 -2.92
C ALA A 70 -0.43 -1.88 -3.82
N LEU A 71 -0.18 -3.18 -4.08
CA LEU A 71 -1.10 -4.05 -4.80
C LEU A 71 -2.43 -4.20 -4.08
N CYS A 72 -2.39 -4.41 -2.76
CA CYS A 72 -3.59 -4.48 -1.95
C CYS A 72 -4.38 -3.17 -2.00
N GLY A 73 -3.72 -2.01 -1.84
CA GLY A 73 -4.36 -0.70 -1.97
C GLY A 73 -4.99 -0.47 -3.35
N TYR A 74 -4.33 -0.92 -4.41
CA TYR A 74 -4.83 -0.82 -5.79
C TYR A 74 -6.08 -1.65 -6.06
N VAL A 75 -6.12 -2.89 -5.56
CA VAL A 75 -7.21 -3.86 -5.83
C VAL A 75 -8.34 -3.73 -4.82
N CYS A 76 -8.01 -3.69 -3.54
CA CYS A 76 -8.98 -3.78 -2.44
C CYS A 76 -9.61 -2.44 -2.06
N GLY A 77 -8.95 -1.33 -2.43
CA GLY A 77 -9.43 0.01 -2.10
C GLY A 77 -9.20 0.41 -0.62
N PRO A 78 -9.72 1.59 -0.22
CA PRO A 78 -9.35 2.19 1.07
C PRO A 78 -9.89 1.43 2.28
N VAL A 79 -11.13 0.95 2.25
CA VAL A 79 -11.76 0.32 3.42
C VAL A 79 -11.09 -1.02 3.74
N LEU A 80 -11.05 -1.92 2.76
CA LEU A 80 -10.40 -3.22 2.93
C LEU A 80 -8.87 -3.07 3.07
N GLY A 81 -8.27 -2.07 2.43
CA GLY A 81 -6.85 -1.77 2.55
C GLY A 81 -6.42 -1.38 3.97
N VAL A 82 -7.24 -0.61 4.67
CA VAL A 82 -6.99 -0.25 6.09
C VAL A 82 -7.08 -1.49 6.99
N LEU A 83 -8.11 -2.33 6.80
CA LEU A 83 -8.25 -3.60 7.53
C LEU A 83 -7.08 -4.56 7.23
N PHE A 84 -6.68 -4.63 5.97
CA PHE A 84 -5.49 -5.37 5.55
C PHE A 84 -4.23 -4.87 6.27
N GLY A 85 -3.99 -3.54 6.29
CA GLY A 85 -2.82 -2.96 6.93
C GLY A 85 -2.76 -3.25 8.44
N PHE A 86 -3.91 -3.23 9.11
CA PHE A 86 -4.04 -3.62 10.51
C PHE A 86 -3.67 -5.09 10.73
N ALA A 87 -4.28 -6.00 9.97
CA ALA A 87 -4.05 -7.43 10.10
C ALA A 87 -2.62 -7.82 9.69
N GLU A 88 -2.11 -7.23 8.60
CA GLU A 88 -0.76 -7.50 8.07
C GLU A 88 0.32 -7.13 9.07
N ASP A 89 0.24 -5.95 9.67
CA ASP A 89 1.28 -5.50 10.61
C ASP A 89 1.33 -6.39 11.87
N ILE A 90 0.17 -6.70 12.44
CA ILE A 90 0.07 -7.58 13.61
C ILE A 90 0.60 -8.98 13.29
N LEU A 91 0.11 -9.60 12.21
CA LEU A 91 0.53 -10.95 11.83
C LEU A 91 2.01 -11.01 11.46
N SER A 92 2.49 -10.00 10.71
CA SER A 92 3.89 -9.90 10.34
C SER A 92 4.78 -9.77 11.57
N PHE A 93 4.41 -8.94 12.53
CA PHE A 93 5.15 -8.76 13.78
C PHE A 93 5.31 -10.09 14.53
N PHE A 94 4.20 -10.80 14.77
CA PHE A 94 4.24 -12.05 15.53
C PHE A 94 4.95 -13.20 14.78
N LEU A 95 4.85 -13.24 13.46
CA LEU A 95 5.45 -14.31 12.66
C LEU A 95 6.92 -14.06 12.33
N THR A 96 7.35 -12.79 12.17
CA THR A 96 8.74 -12.47 11.85
C THR A 96 9.59 -12.07 13.07
N GLY A 97 8.98 -12.02 14.26
CA GLY A 97 9.68 -11.70 15.51
C GLY A 97 9.99 -10.22 15.73
N GLY A 98 9.32 -9.30 15.01
CA GLY A 98 9.37 -7.86 15.26
C GLY A 98 10.72 -7.16 15.16
N GLY A 99 11.75 -7.86 14.64
CA GLY A 99 13.09 -7.27 14.46
C GLY A 99 13.82 -6.89 15.76
N GLY A 100 13.43 -7.50 16.89
CA GLY A 100 14.07 -7.28 18.20
C GLY A 100 13.50 -6.14 19.02
N TYR A 101 12.45 -5.49 18.55
CA TYR A 101 11.72 -4.44 19.29
C TYR A 101 10.36 -4.97 19.80
N PRO A 102 9.83 -4.43 20.91
CA PRO A 102 8.48 -4.77 21.36
C PRO A 102 7.44 -4.31 20.35
N PHE A 103 6.26 -4.96 20.38
CA PHE A 103 5.12 -4.52 19.57
C PHE A 103 4.75 -3.07 19.93
N PHE A 104 4.60 -2.25 18.91
CA PHE A 104 4.21 -0.86 19.09
C PHE A 104 3.13 -0.46 18.08
N PHE A 105 1.96 -0.14 18.57
CA PHE A 105 0.78 0.16 17.74
C PHE A 105 0.99 1.33 16.76
N GLY A 106 1.95 2.21 17.02
CA GLY A 106 2.31 3.29 16.10
C GLY A 106 2.72 2.77 14.71
N TYR A 107 3.42 1.64 14.63
CA TYR A 107 3.78 1.03 13.33
C TYR A 107 2.55 0.47 12.61
N THR A 108 1.61 -0.12 13.35
CA THR A 108 0.33 -0.56 12.80
C THR A 108 -0.41 0.61 12.15
N LEU A 109 -0.48 1.75 12.85
CA LEU A 109 -1.09 2.97 12.31
C LEU A 109 -0.38 3.45 11.04
N THR A 110 0.96 3.46 11.03
CA THR A 110 1.77 3.79 9.84
C THR A 110 1.44 2.86 8.67
N THR A 111 1.37 1.55 8.90
CA THR A 111 1.02 0.59 7.86
C THR A 111 -0.39 0.82 7.31
N MET A 112 -1.38 1.09 8.16
CA MET A 112 -2.74 1.42 7.76
C MET A 112 -2.80 2.69 6.90
N ILE A 113 -2.13 3.76 7.33
CA ILE A 113 -2.05 5.03 6.59
C ILE A 113 -1.33 4.82 5.26
N GLY A 114 -0.23 4.10 5.23
CA GLY A 114 0.52 3.81 4.00
C GLY A 114 -0.33 3.09 2.96
N VAL A 115 -1.09 2.05 3.34
CA VAL A 115 -2.02 1.35 2.43
C VAL A 115 -3.17 2.26 2.01
N LEU A 116 -3.69 3.07 2.92
CA LEU A 116 -4.73 4.07 2.60
C LEU A 116 -4.24 5.07 1.54
N ILE A 117 -3.01 5.58 1.66
CA ILE A 117 -2.41 6.47 0.65
C ILE A 117 -2.36 5.77 -0.71
N TYR A 118 -1.84 4.54 -0.79
CA TYR A 118 -1.86 3.78 -2.03
C TYR A 118 -3.27 3.62 -2.60
N ALA A 119 -4.25 3.29 -1.77
CA ALA A 119 -5.63 3.15 -2.21
C ALA A 119 -6.21 4.46 -2.75
N LEU A 120 -6.01 5.59 -2.08
CA LEU A 120 -6.53 6.89 -2.53
C LEU A 120 -6.00 7.32 -3.90
N PHE A 121 -4.75 6.96 -4.22
CA PHE A 121 -4.13 7.33 -5.49
C PHE A 121 -4.35 6.31 -6.61
N LEU A 122 -4.45 5.03 -6.28
CA LEU A 122 -4.43 3.94 -7.27
C LEU A 122 -5.78 3.26 -7.47
N TYR A 123 -6.62 3.18 -6.42
CA TYR A 123 -7.89 2.46 -6.49
C TYR A 123 -8.86 3.13 -7.46
N ARG A 124 -9.41 2.34 -8.40
CA ARG A 124 -10.33 2.78 -9.48
C ARG A 124 -9.82 3.96 -10.30
N ALA A 125 -8.52 4.20 -10.33
CA ALA A 125 -7.90 5.27 -11.06
C ALA A 125 -7.12 4.74 -12.27
N ASP A 126 -6.94 5.59 -13.29
CA ASP A 126 -6.03 5.26 -14.38
C ASP A 126 -4.59 5.19 -13.85
N LEU A 127 -3.91 4.10 -14.22
CA LEU A 127 -2.52 3.90 -13.84
C LEU A 127 -1.64 4.89 -14.60
N THR A 128 -1.13 5.89 -13.88
CA THR A 128 -0.21 6.90 -14.41
C THR A 128 1.04 6.91 -13.56
N VAL A 129 2.22 7.03 -14.19
CA VAL A 129 3.50 7.13 -13.48
C VAL A 129 3.46 8.20 -12.39
N ARG A 130 2.84 9.35 -12.71
CA ARG A 130 2.67 10.45 -11.74
C ARG A 130 1.92 10.04 -10.48
N ARG A 131 0.84 9.26 -10.61
CA ARG A 131 0.03 8.79 -9.45
C ARG A 131 0.81 7.80 -8.60
N VAL A 132 1.52 6.87 -9.24
CA VAL A 132 2.38 5.91 -8.54
C VAL A 132 3.50 6.63 -7.80
N PHE A 133 4.16 7.59 -8.47
CA PHE A 133 5.21 8.40 -7.86
C PHE A 133 4.68 9.21 -6.66
N LEU A 134 3.54 9.91 -6.82
CA LEU A 134 2.95 10.70 -5.73
C LEU A 134 2.52 9.83 -4.55
N ALA A 135 1.90 8.66 -4.82
CA ALA A 135 1.56 7.72 -3.77
C ALA A 135 2.82 7.26 -3.02
N LYS A 136 3.89 6.93 -3.75
CA LYS A 136 5.15 6.51 -3.14
C LYS A 136 5.86 7.64 -2.39
N LEU A 137 5.84 8.85 -2.94
CA LEU A 137 6.39 10.03 -2.27
C LEU A 137 5.70 10.29 -0.93
N LEU A 138 4.37 10.25 -0.91
CA LEU A 138 3.59 10.47 0.32
C LEU A 138 3.82 9.37 1.35
N THR A 139 3.88 8.10 0.94
CA THR A 139 4.24 7.01 1.87
C THR A 139 5.67 7.11 2.38
N ASN A 140 6.58 7.66 1.60
CA ASN A 140 7.95 7.93 2.07
C ASN A 140 7.97 9.09 3.07
N ILE A 141 7.22 10.17 2.83
CA ILE A 141 7.08 11.29 3.79
C ILE A 141 6.48 10.79 5.10
N GLU A 142 5.43 10.00 5.03
CA GLU A 142 4.79 9.38 6.18
C GLU A 142 5.80 8.51 6.97
N ASN A 143 6.58 7.68 6.29
CA ASN A 143 7.61 6.86 6.91
C ASN A 143 8.75 7.69 7.54
N VAL A 144 9.14 8.81 6.93
CA VAL A 144 10.13 9.73 7.49
C VAL A 144 9.60 10.45 8.72
N THR A 145 8.34 10.83 8.74
CA THR A 145 7.73 11.57 9.84
C THR A 145 7.31 10.63 10.97
N LEU A 146 6.33 9.76 10.73
CA LEU A 146 5.79 8.88 11.76
C LEU A 146 6.74 7.73 12.08
N GLY A 147 7.32 7.06 11.07
CA GLY A 147 8.25 5.95 11.30
C GLY A 147 9.48 6.37 12.09
N ALA A 148 10.04 7.56 11.83
CA ALA A 148 11.15 8.08 12.61
C ALA A 148 10.74 8.50 14.03
N LEU A 149 9.50 8.98 14.21
CA LEU A 149 8.96 9.30 15.53
C LEU A 149 8.87 8.06 16.40
N TRP A 150 8.27 6.97 15.88
CA TRP A 150 8.16 5.71 16.60
C TRP A 150 9.53 5.11 16.92
N MET A 151 10.44 5.15 15.96
CA MET A 151 11.80 4.66 16.16
C MET A 151 12.54 5.48 17.23
N SER A 152 12.34 6.79 17.28
CA SER A 152 12.88 7.68 18.31
C SER A 152 12.37 7.29 19.71
N ILE A 153 11.06 7.06 19.83
CA ILE A 153 10.42 6.66 21.09
C ILE A 153 10.96 5.29 21.57
N LEU A 154 11.06 4.31 20.66
CA LEU A 154 11.48 2.95 21.01
C LEU A 154 12.97 2.82 21.29
N SER A 155 13.82 3.56 20.56
CA SER A 155 15.28 3.45 20.67
C SER A 155 15.91 4.49 21.60
N GLY A 156 15.15 5.49 22.07
CA GLY A 156 15.67 6.62 22.85
C GLY A 156 16.58 7.57 22.08
N LYS A 157 16.70 7.41 20.76
CA LYS A 157 17.53 8.29 19.92
C LYS A 157 16.79 9.60 19.59
N ALA A 158 17.55 10.68 19.42
CA ALA A 158 16.97 11.96 19.04
C ALA A 158 16.17 11.84 17.71
N TYR A 159 14.98 12.42 17.66
CA TYR A 159 14.10 12.38 16.48
C TYR A 159 14.79 12.84 15.20
N LEU A 160 15.56 13.94 15.25
CA LEU A 160 16.26 14.47 14.09
C LEU A 160 17.30 13.50 13.51
N VAL A 161 17.93 12.69 14.34
CA VAL A 161 18.91 11.67 13.90
C VAL A 161 18.18 10.54 13.18
N THR A 162 17.08 10.05 13.73
CA THR A 162 16.28 8.98 13.09
C THR A 162 15.59 9.47 11.83
N ALA A 163 15.05 10.70 11.84
CA ALA A 163 14.38 11.31 10.70
C ALA A 163 15.35 11.60 9.54
N SER A 164 16.54 12.14 9.81
CA SER A 164 17.54 12.41 8.77
C SER A 164 18.04 11.13 8.09
N ALA A 165 18.34 10.08 8.86
CA ALA A 165 18.71 8.77 8.31
C ALA A 165 17.58 8.16 7.47
N SER A 166 16.33 8.26 7.94
CA SER A 166 15.15 7.80 7.20
C SER A 166 14.92 8.64 5.93
N ALA A 167 15.11 9.96 5.99
CA ALA A 167 14.93 10.85 4.84
C ALA A 167 15.95 10.54 3.71
N ILE A 168 17.22 10.40 4.05
CA ILE A 168 18.26 10.05 3.07
C ILE A 168 17.94 8.71 2.42
N LYS A 169 17.62 7.68 3.21
CA LYS A 169 17.22 6.37 2.70
C LYS A 169 16.04 6.47 1.74
N ASN A 170 14.96 7.12 2.14
CA ASN A 170 13.74 7.22 1.35
C ASN A 170 13.94 8.06 0.09
N LEU A 171 14.74 9.13 0.13
CA LEU A 171 15.05 9.96 -1.03
C LEU A 171 15.83 9.17 -2.09
N VAL A 172 16.90 8.48 -1.67
CA VAL A 172 17.73 7.67 -2.59
C VAL A 172 16.94 6.51 -3.20
N MET A 173 16.06 5.88 -2.40
CA MET A 173 15.29 4.72 -2.85
C MET A 173 14.01 5.09 -3.60
N LEU A 174 13.55 6.32 -3.55
CA LEU A 174 12.30 6.76 -4.18
C LEU A 174 12.22 6.42 -5.68
N PRO A 175 13.21 6.78 -6.52
CA PRO A 175 13.14 6.49 -7.95
C PRO A 175 13.15 4.97 -8.23
N VAL A 176 13.98 4.22 -7.53
CA VAL A 176 14.11 2.76 -7.68
C VAL A 176 12.80 2.07 -7.30
N GLN A 177 12.26 2.39 -6.13
CA GLN A 177 11.01 1.82 -5.64
C GLN A 177 9.83 2.19 -6.53
N THR A 178 9.79 3.42 -7.05
CA THR A 178 8.75 3.86 -7.99
C THR A 178 8.85 3.08 -9.30
N ALA A 179 10.04 2.91 -9.86
CA ALA A 179 10.24 2.15 -11.10
C ALA A 179 9.80 0.69 -10.94
N ILE A 180 10.21 0.03 -9.86
CA ILE A 180 9.81 -1.35 -9.55
C ILE A 180 8.29 -1.44 -9.39
N LEU A 181 7.67 -0.49 -8.68
CA LEU A 181 6.23 -0.47 -8.46
C LEU A 181 5.46 -0.24 -9.77
N CYS A 182 5.93 0.67 -10.62
CA CYS A 182 5.36 0.89 -11.95
C CYS A 182 5.43 -0.38 -12.81
N ALA A 183 6.59 -1.04 -12.84
CA ALA A 183 6.77 -2.29 -13.60
C ALA A 183 5.84 -3.39 -13.09
N LEU A 184 5.74 -3.56 -11.77
CA LEU A 184 4.86 -4.56 -11.13
C LEU A 184 3.39 -4.30 -11.46
N LEU A 185 2.92 -3.07 -11.26
CA LEU A 185 1.53 -2.70 -11.52
C LEU A 185 1.18 -2.83 -13.01
N ALA A 186 2.10 -2.45 -13.91
CA ALA A 186 1.92 -2.62 -15.35
C ALA A 186 1.82 -4.09 -15.75
N ALA A 187 2.68 -4.94 -15.20
CA ALA A 187 2.69 -6.37 -15.50
C ALA A 187 1.44 -7.08 -14.96
N LEU A 188 0.98 -6.75 -13.75
CA LEU A 188 -0.14 -7.42 -13.11
C LEU A 188 -1.50 -6.87 -13.51
N SER A 189 -1.60 -5.60 -13.92
CA SER A 189 -2.86 -4.95 -14.29
C SER A 189 -3.71 -5.74 -15.28
N PRO A 190 -3.19 -6.32 -16.40
CA PRO A 190 -4.00 -7.10 -17.32
C PRO A 190 -4.58 -8.37 -16.68
N TYR A 191 -3.80 -9.07 -15.86
CA TYR A 191 -4.25 -10.28 -15.16
C TYR A 191 -5.31 -9.99 -14.11
N LEU A 192 -5.15 -8.91 -13.36
CA LEU A 192 -6.12 -8.46 -12.35
C LEU A 192 -7.46 -8.04 -12.96
N LYS A 193 -7.44 -7.54 -14.21
CA LYS A 193 -8.67 -7.27 -14.98
C LYS A 193 -9.35 -8.54 -15.47
N GLN A 194 -8.58 -9.48 -16.02
CA GLN A 194 -9.12 -10.76 -16.48
C GLN A 194 -9.76 -11.56 -15.34
N SER A 195 -9.19 -11.49 -14.14
CA SER A 195 -9.75 -12.13 -12.93
C SER A 195 -10.97 -11.40 -12.34
N GLY A 196 -11.36 -10.26 -12.89
CA GLY A 196 -12.50 -9.46 -12.42
C GLY A 196 -12.25 -8.74 -11.09
N LEU A 197 -11.01 -8.68 -10.61
CA LEU A 197 -10.64 -7.98 -9.37
C LEU A 197 -10.62 -6.46 -9.54
N ILE A 198 -10.40 -5.98 -10.77
CA ILE A 198 -10.38 -4.56 -11.11
C ILE A 198 -11.42 -4.29 -12.22
N PRO A 199 -12.18 -3.16 -12.15
CA PRO A 199 -13.13 -2.80 -13.18
C PRO A 199 -12.47 -2.67 -14.56
N GLY A 200 -13.08 -3.24 -15.60
CA GLY A 200 -12.55 -3.31 -16.96
C GLY A 200 -12.28 -1.97 -17.66
N GLY A 201 -12.72 -0.87 -17.04
CA GLY A 201 -12.58 0.48 -17.59
C GLY A 201 -11.30 1.24 -17.26
N SER A 202 -10.46 0.73 -16.35
CA SER A 202 -9.18 1.39 -16.02
C SER A 202 -8.15 1.15 -17.14
N ALA A 203 -7.35 2.17 -17.49
CA ALA A 203 -6.35 2.04 -18.54
C ALA A 203 -5.32 0.96 -18.20
N THR A 204 -5.14 0.00 -19.11
CA THR A 204 -4.24 -1.16 -18.93
C THR A 204 -2.78 -0.78 -19.17
N ARG A 205 -2.53 0.38 -19.76
CA ARG A 205 -1.17 0.86 -20.05
C ARG A 205 -0.84 2.02 -19.12
N LEU A 206 0.35 1.95 -18.52
CA LEU A 206 0.95 3.08 -17.81
C LEU A 206 1.00 4.27 -18.78
N ARG A 207 0.30 5.35 -18.41
CA ARG A 207 0.43 6.64 -19.10
C ARG A 207 1.51 7.45 -18.40
N LEU A 208 2.36 8.09 -19.18
CA LEU A 208 3.36 9.06 -18.69
C LEU A 208 2.68 10.26 -18.03
#